data_7ece5db7360e1c03e3f4346b6e53403f
#
_entry.id   7ece5db7360e1c03e3f4346b6e53403f
#
_cell.length_a   1.000
_cell.length_b   1.000
_cell.length_c   1.000
_cell.angle_alpha   90.00
_cell.angle_beta   90.00
_cell.angle_gamma   90.00
#
_symmetry.space_group_name_H-M   'P 1'
#
loop_
_entity.id
_entity.type
_entity.pdbx_description
1 polymer ?
#
loop_
_entity_poly.entity_id
_entity_poly.type
_entity_poly.pdbx_seq_one_letter_code
_entity_poly.pdbx_strand_id
1 'polypeptide(L)'
;MYDIKWIRENVETFDEGLRRRGLKPASTALLALDDDRRAAIAKSQAAQERRNAASKEIGAALAKKDMARAEALKTEVQELKEALPALEARERESIAFLNRALADMPNIPSPDVPDGKNENDNVELRAIGAKPRFSFHPKEHFEIGEALGLMDFETAAKISGARFVLLKGALARLERALAQFMLDLHTREHGYSEVDPPLLVRDAAMFGTAQLPKFREDQ
;
A
#
# COMPACT_ATOMS: atom_id res chain seq x y z
N MET A 1 -4.55 -0.59 2.44
CA MET A 1 -5.52 -0.05 1.44
C MET A 1 -6.92 -0.35 1.93
N TYR A 2 -7.86 0.61 1.81
CA TYR A 2 -9.25 0.44 2.24
C TYR A 2 -10.01 -0.56 1.37
N ASP A 3 -10.96 -1.28 1.99
CA ASP A 3 -12.00 -1.98 1.25
C ASP A 3 -13.09 -0.95 0.86
N ILE A 4 -13.41 -0.86 -0.43
CA ILE A 4 -14.44 0.06 -0.93
C ILE A 4 -15.84 -0.24 -0.39
N LYS A 5 -16.10 -1.51 0.01
CA LYS A 5 -17.36 -1.89 0.66
C LYS A 5 -17.47 -1.23 2.03
N TRP A 6 -16.36 -1.28 2.80
CA TRP A 6 -16.33 -0.63 4.09
C TRP A 6 -16.55 0.88 3.98
N ILE A 7 -15.94 1.55 2.99
CA ILE A 7 -16.20 2.98 2.74
C ILE A 7 -17.67 3.24 2.43
N ARG A 8 -18.30 2.39 1.63
CA ARG A 8 -19.73 2.50 1.27
C ARG A 8 -20.64 2.38 2.49
N GLU A 9 -20.27 1.53 3.44
CA GLU A 9 -21.03 1.30 4.67
C GLU A 9 -20.72 2.33 5.77
N ASN A 10 -19.58 3.04 5.67
CA ASN A 10 -19.06 3.94 6.72
C ASN A 10 -18.65 5.32 6.16
N VAL A 11 -19.45 5.89 5.28
CA VAL A 11 -19.15 7.15 4.57
C VAL A 11 -18.80 8.29 5.53
N GLU A 12 -19.62 8.52 6.56
CA GLU A 12 -19.42 9.59 7.51
C GLU A 12 -18.13 9.41 8.32
N THR A 13 -17.89 8.19 8.80
CA THR A 13 -16.67 7.85 9.57
C THR A 13 -15.40 8.03 8.72
N PHE A 14 -15.45 7.62 7.46
CA PHE A 14 -14.32 7.76 6.54
C PHE A 14 -14.03 9.24 6.25
N ASP A 15 -15.04 10.01 5.88
CA ASP A 15 -14.90 11.42 5.53
C ASP A 15 -14.50 12.27 6.76
N GLU A 16 -15.02 11.96 7.95
CA GLU A 16 -14.59 12.61 9.18
C GLU A 16 -13.14 12.30 9.52
N GLY A 17 -12.72 11.05 9.36
CA GLY A 17 -11.32 10.67 9.54
C GLY A 17 -10.37 11.42 8.59
N LEU A 18 -10.77 11.68 7.35
CA LEU A 18 -10.02 12.51 6.42
C LEU A 18 -9.99 13.99 6.86
N ARG A 19 -11.11 14.54 7.34
CA ARG A 19 -11.16 15.92 7.87
C ARG A 19 -10.24 16.12 9.07
N ARG A 20 -10.18 15.17 9.98
CA ARG A 20 -9.24 15.17 11.13
C ARG A 20 -7.77 15.20 10.69
N ARG A 21 -7.47 14.71 9.49
CA ARG A 21 -6.15 14.81 8.85
C ARG A 21 -5.96 16.09 8.03
N GLY A 22 -6.92 17.02 8.06
CA GLY A 22 -6.88 18.24 7.24
C GLY A 22 -7.16 18.00 5.76
N LEU A 23 -7.70 16.85 5.39
CA LEU A 23 -8.03 16.48 4.01
C LEU A 23 -9.51 16.73 3.71
N LYS A 24 -9.82 16.84 2.43
CA LYS A 24 -11.20 16.95 1.95
C LYS A 24 -11.87 15.57 1.99
N PRO A 25 -13.19 15.51 2.21
CA PRO A 25 -13.97 14.29 2.01
C PRO A 25 -13.73 13.68 0.63
N ALA A 26 -13.60 12.35 0.56
CA ALA A 26 -13.28 11.65 -0.68
C ALA A 26 -14.22 10.46 -0.97
N SER A 27 -15.13 10.14 -0.06
CA SER A 27 -16.05 8.99 -0.20
C SER A 27 -16.86 9.04 -1.49
N THR A 28 -17.48 10.18 -1.80
CA THR A 28 -18.31 10.35 -3.01
C THR A 28 -17.51 10.06 -4.28
N ALA A 29 -16.29 10.56 -4.39
CA ALA A 29 -15.46 10.32 -5.57
C ALA A 29 -15.04 8.86 -5.70
N LEU A 30 -14.65 8.22 -4.57
CA LEU A 30 -14.27 6.80 -4.55
C LEU A 30 -15.45 5.89 -4.89
N LEU A 31 -16.63 6.19 -4.38
CA LEU A 31 -17.84 5.43 -4.68
C LEU A 31 -18.28 5.58 -6.14
N ALA A 32 -18.10 6.75 -6.75
CA ALA A 32 -18.32 6.94 -8.18
C ALA A 32 -17.38 6.08 -9.04
N LEU A 33 -16.11 5.98 -8.66
CA LEU A 33 -15.15 5.07 -9.32
C LEU A 33 -15.55 3.60 -9.16
N ASP A 34 -16.07 3.21 -7.99
CA ASP A 34 -16.57 1.84 -7.78
C ASP A 34 -17.81 1.54 -8.62
N ASP A 35 -18.72 2.50 -8.75
CA ASP A 35 -19.92 2.34 -9.56
C ASP A 35 -19.56 2.24 -11.06
N ASP A 36 -18.60 3.03 -11.55
CA ASP A 36 -18.06 2.90 -12.91
C ASP A 36 -17.37 1.52 -13.13
N ARG A 37 -16.59 1.07 -12.17
CA ARG A 37 -15.98 -0.26 -12.19
C ARG A 37 -17.02 -1.37 -12.26
N ARG A 38 -18.06 -1.30 -11.42
CA ARG A 38 -19.17 -2.28 -11.41
C ARG A 38 -19.91 -2.31 -12.74
N ALA A 39 -20.16 -1.15 -13.32
CA ALA A 39 -20.80 -1.04 -14.61
C ALA A 39 -19.93 -1.61 -15.75
N ALA A 40 -18.62 -1.38 -15.72
CA ALA A 40 -17.69 -1.94 -16.69
C ALA A 40 -17.62 -3.47 -16.62
N ILE A 41 -17.50 -4.03 -15.41
CA ILE A 41 -17.53 -5.48 -15.17
C ILE A 41 -18.83 -6.09 -15.68
N ALA A 42 -19.98 -5.52 -15.32
CA ALA A 42 -21.29 -6.03 -15.74
C ALA A 42 -21.43 -6.05 -17.26
N LYS A 43 -20.97 -5.00 -17.96
CA LYS A 43 -20.99 -4.95 -19.44
C LYS A 43 -20.09 -6.01 -20.07
N SER A 44 -18.89 -6.19 -19.57
CA SER A 44 -17.93 -7.19 -20.05
C SER A 44 -18.51 -8.62 -19.85
N GLN A 45 -19.02 -8.91 -18.66
CA GLN A 45 -19.62 -10.20 -18.34
C GLN A 45 -20.86 -10.50 -19.21
N ALA A 46 -21.77 -9.53 -19.35
CA ALA A 46 -22.96 -9.69 -20.17
C ALA A 46 -22.61 -9.98 -21.66
N ALA A 47 -21.58 -9.30 -22.20
CA ALA A 47 -21.13 -9.55 -23.56
C ALA A 47 -20.51 -10.95 -23.70
N GLN A 48 -19.72 -11.40 -22.74
CA GLN A 48 -19.15 -12.76 -22.73
C GLN A 48 -20.23 -13.85 -22.62
N GLU A 49 -21.20 -13.67 -21.70
CA GLU A 49 -22.33 -14.58 -21.52
C GLU A 49 -23.18 -14.66 -22.79
N ARG A 50 -23.49 -13.50 -23.39
CA ARG A 50 -24.29 -13.46 -24.62
C ARG A 50 -23.56 -14.12 -25.80
N ARG A 51 -22.25 -13.86 -25.97
CA ARG A 51 -21.42 -14.53 -26.98
C ARG A 51 -21.44 -16.07 -26.79
N ASN A 52 -21.31 -16.55 -25.55
CA ASN A 52 -21.30 -17.97 -25.26
C ASN A 52 -22.69 -18.60 -25.52
N ALA A 53 -23.78 -17.91 -25.16
CA ALA A 53 -25.14 -18.33 -25.43
C ALA A 53 -25.41 -18.39 -26.95
N ALA A 54 -25.10 -17.31 -27.68
CA ALA A 54 -25.28 -17.24 -29.13
C ALA A 54 -24.49 -18.34 -29.87
N SER A 55 -23.26 -18.64 -29.41
CA SER A 55 -22.45 -19.74 -29.96
C SER A 55 -23.13 -21.10 -29.80
N LYS A 56 -23.79 -21.35 -28.67
CA LYS A 56 -24.58 -22.60 -28.47
C LYS A 56 -25.84 -22.59 -29.32
N GLU A 57 -26.54 -21.47 -29.44
CA GLU A 57 -27.72 -21.30 -30.25
C GLU A 57 -27.46 -21.55 -31.74
N ILE A 58 -26.29 -21.20 -32.25
CA ILE A 58 -25.88 -21.50 -33.64
C ILE A 58 -25.97 -23.00 -33.91
N GLY A 59 -25.43 -23.83 -33.00
CA GLY A 59 -25.48 -25.28 -33.12
C GLY A 59 -26.94 -25.80 -33.15
N ALA A 60 -27.80 -25.27 -32.29
CA ALA A 60 -29.21 -25.62 -32.24
C ALA A 60 -29.97 -25.20 -33.50
N ALA A 61 -29.71 -24.01 -34.06
CA ALA A 61 -30.30 -23.52 -35.29
C ALA A 61 -29.92 -24.37 -36.50
N LEU A 62 -28.64 -24.73 -36.61
CA LEU A 62 -28.13 -25.62 -37.67
C LEU A 62 -28.76 -27.02 -37.61
N ALA A 63 -28.89 -27.59 -36.41
CA ALA A 63 -29.57 -28.87 -36.22
C ALA A 63 -31.03 -28.86 -36.70
N LYS A 64 -31.72 -27.70 -36.56
CA LYS A 64 -33.08 -27.44 -37.02
C LYS A 64 -33.18 -27.02 -38.49
N LYS A 65 -32.01 -26.89 -39.19
CA LYS A 65 -31.89 -26.35 -40.57
C LYS A 65 -32.44 -24.92 -40.73
N ASP A 66 -32.45 -24.13 -39.65
CA ASP A 66 -32.80 -22.69 -39.65
C ASP A 66 -31.57 -21.84 -40.00
N MET A 67 -31.28 -21.73 -41.29
CA MET A 67 -30.11 -21.06 -41.79
C MET A 67 -30.16 -19.55 -41.55
N ALA A 68 -31.36 -18.92 -41.59
CA ALA A 68 -31.49 -17.48 -41.36
C ALA A 68 -31.14 -17.13 -39.91
N ARG A 69 -31.60 -17.90 -38.96
CA ARG A 69 -31.28 -17.74 -37.54
C ARG A 69 -29.80 -18.01 -37.26
N ALA A 70 -29.25 -19.04 -37.91
CA ALA A 70 -27.82 -19.36 -37.75
C ALA A 70 -26.91 -18.22 -38.25
N GLU A 71 -27.22 -17.59 -39.39
CA GLU A 71 -26.48 -16.45 -39.91
C GLU A 71 -26.59 -15.18 -39.04
N ALA A 72 -27.79 -14.87 -38.57
CA ALA A 72 -28.00 -13.76 -37.64
C ALA A 72 -27.17 -13.93 -36.36
N LEU A 73 -27.12 -15.16 -35.78
CA LEU A 73 -26.34 -15.46 -34.60
C LEU A 73 -24.83 -15.42 -34.85
N LYS A 74 -24.38 -15.83 -36.03
CA LYS A 74 -22.94 -15.71 -36.40
C LYS A 74 -22.53 -14.23 -36.49
N THR A 75 -23.35 -13.38 -37.09
CA THR A 75 -23.11 -11.93 -37.12
C THR A 75 -23.02 -11.34 -35.71
N GLU A 76 -23.98 -11.68 -34.86
CA GLU A 76 -23.98 -11.24 -33.46
C GLU A 76 -22.71 -11.71 -32.69
N VAL A 77 -22.29 -12.97 -32.88
CA VAL A 77 -21.04 -13.49 -32.27
C VAL A 77 -19.82 -12.74 -32.79
N GLN A 78 -19.80 -12.38 -34.08
CA GLN A 78 -18.68 -11.62 -34.64
C GLN A 78 -18.62 -10.20 -34.06
N GLU A 79 -19.74 -9.51 -33.99
CA GLU A 79 -19.84 -8.16 -33.38
C GLU A 79 -19.39 -8.20 -31.91
N LEU A 80 -19.85 -9.20 -31.13
CA LEU A 80 -19.44 -9.39 -29.76
C LEU A 80 -17.92 -9.68 -29.62
N LYS A 81 -17.35 -10.49 -30.54
CA LYS A 81 -15.90 -10.73 -30.56
C LYS A 81 -15.09 -9.46 -30.80
N GLU A 82 -15.57 -8.57 -31.67
CA GLU A 82 -14.93 -7.29 -31.95
C GLU A 82 -15.07 -6.29 -30.79
N ALA A 83 -16.21 -6.30 -30.10
CA ALA A 83 -16.45 -5.41 -28.96
C ALA A 83 -15.77 -5.85 -27.64
N LEU A 84 -15.62 -7.15 -27.41
CA LEU A 84 -15.08 -7.70 -26.16
C LEU A 84 -13.72 -7.16 -25.76
N PRO A 85 -12.70 -7.02 -26.63
CA PRO A 85 -11.40 -6.49 -26.24
C PRO A 85 -11.48 -5.08 -25.67
N ALA A 86 -12.36 -4.22 -26.20
CA ALA A 86 -12.56 -2.86 -25.71
C ALA A 86 -13.28 -2.87 -24.33
N LEU A 87 -14.28 -3.74 -24.15
CA LEU A 87 -14.98 -3.90 -22.87
C LEU A 87 -14.03 -4.41 -21.78
N GLU A 88 -13.24 -5.42 -22.07
CA GLU A 88 -12.23 -5.96 -21.15
C GLU A 88 -11.12 -4.94 -20.81
N ALA A 89 -10.72 -4.11 -21.80
CA ALA A 89 -9.79 -3.04 -21.56
C ALA A 89 -10.39 -1.99 -20.60
N ARG A 90 -11.64 -1.59 -20.82
CA ARG A 90 -12.35 -0.66 -19.93
C ARG A 90 -12.55 -1.23 -18.52
N GLU A 91 -12.84 -2.51 -18.39
CA GLU A 91 -12.91 -3.20 -17.10
C GLU A 91 -11.56 -3.12 -16.36
N ARG A 92 -10.45 -3.50 -17.00
CA ARG A 92 -9.11 -3.42 -16.41
C ARG A 92 -8.74 -1.98 -16.01
N GLU A 93 -9.06 -1.01 -16.86
CA GLU A 93 -8.79 0.40 -16.60
C GLU A 93 -9.56 0.90 -15.37
N SER A 94 -10.88 0.64 -15.28
CA SER A 94 -11.70 1.06 -14.15
C SER A 94 -11.27 0.44 -12.82
N ILE A 95 -10.85 -0.84 -12.84
CA ILE A 95 -10.25 -1.51 -11.68
C ILE A 95 -8.95 -0.82 -11.26
N ALA A 96 -8.08 -0.52 -12.22
CA ALA A 96 -6.80 0.12 -11.95
C ALA A 96 -6.96 1.55 -11.40
N PHE A 97 -7.93 2.31 -11.89
CA PHE A 97 -8.26 3.65 -11.39
C PHE A 97 -8.72 3.62 -9.93
N LEU A 98 -9.68 2.77 -9.61
CA LEU A 98 -10.15 2.63 -8.22
C LEU A 98 -9.03 2.19 -7.28
N ASN A 99 -8.26 1.17 -7.66
CA ASN A 99 -7.16 0.67 -6.83
C ASN A 99 -6.09 1.74 -6.57
N ARG A 100 -5.76 2.55 -7.57
CA ARG A 100 -4.82 3.66 -7.42
C ARG A 100 -5.36 4.72 -6.47
N ALA A 101 -6.62 5.14 -6.65
CA ALA A 101 -7.26 6.10 -5.77
C ALA A 101 -7.32 5.61 -4.31
N LEU A 102 -7.61 4.34 -4.08
CA LEU A 102 -7.62 3.75 -2.73
C LEU A 102 -6.21 3.62 -2.12
N ALA A 103 -5.19 3.38 -2.94
CA ALA A 103 -3.80 3.27 -2.47
C ALA A 103 -3.23 4.60 -1.96
N ASP A 104 -3.72 5.72 -2.50
CA ASP A 104 -3.30 7.07 -2.09
C ASP A 104 -4.01 7.56 -0.82
N MET A 105 -5.06 6.86 -0.36
CA MET A 105 -5.80 7.28 0.83
C MET A 105 -5.04 6.95 2.11
N PRO A 106 -4.81 7.94 3.00
CA PRO A 106 -4.20 7.69 4.30
C PRO A 106 -5.18 6.98 5.22
N ASN A 107 -4.67 6.23 6.21
CA ASN A 107 -5.51 5.64 7.25
C ASN A 107 -6.19 6.73 8.08
N ILE A 108 -7.44 6.52 8.48
CA ILE A 108 -8.13 7.38 9.43
C ILE A 108 -7.53 7.16 10.84
N PRO A 109 -7.42 8.21 11.65
CA PRO A 109 -6.94 8.09 13.03
C PRO A 109 -7.95 7.35 13.90
N SER A 110 -7.47 6.61 14.91
CA SER A 110 -8.33 6.05 15.95
C SER A 110 -9.05 7.16 16.72
N PRO A 111 -10.21 6.86 17.35
CA PRO A 111 -11.00 7.86 18.08
C PRO A 111 -10.25 8.53 19.25
N ASP A 112 -9.32 7.79 19.86
CA ASP A 112 -8.48 8.22 20.99
C ASP A 112 -7.28 9.09 20.58
N VAL A 113 -6.97 9.18 19.31
CA VAL A 113 -5.89 10.04 18.80
C VAL A 113 -6.34 11.50 18.85
N PRO A 114 -5.62 12.42 19.51
CA PRO A 114 -5.95 13.84 19.52
C PRO A 114 -5.82 14.47 18.12
N ASP A 115 -6.60 15.48 17.85
CA ASP A 115 -6.45 16.27 16.63
C ASP A 115 -5.18 17.11 16.70
N GLY A 116 -4.42 17.14 15.62
CA GLY A 116 -3.16 17.86 15.55
C GLY A 116 -2.63 17.98 14.12
N LYS A 117 -1.69 18.89 13.90
CA LYS A 117 -1.06 19.17 12.61
C LYS A 117 0.36 18.61 12.52
N ASN A 118 1.05 18.54 13.65
CA ASN A 118 2.44 18.08 13.73
C ASN A 118 2.74 17.55 15.15
N GLU A 119 3.99 17.18 15.39
CA GLU A 119 4.47 16.61 16.65
C GLU A 119 4.29 17.49 17.88
N ASN A 120 4.16 18.80 17.72
CA ASN A 120 3.94 19.71 18.85
C ASN A 120 2.52 19.62 19.42
N ASP A 121 1.59 19.04 18.67
CA ASP A 121 0.22 18.80 19.10
C ASP A 121 0.06 17.44 19.81
N ASN A 122 1.15 16.65 19.93
CA ASN A 122 1.13 15.39 20.67
C ASN A 122 0.85 15.61 22.15
N VAL A 123 -0.06 14.80 22.68
CA VAL A 123 -0.42 14.80 24.09
C VAL A 123 0.39 13.75 24.84
N GLU A 124 1.16 14.18 25.86
CA GLU A 124 1.89 13.25 26.71
C GLU A 124 0.90 12.41 27.53
N LEU A 125 0.90 11.09 27.33
CA LEU A 125 0.03 10.18 28.05
C LEU A 125 0.57 9.87 29.45
N ARG A 126 1.89 9.72 29.59
CA ARG A 126 2.54 9.47 30.88
C ARG A 126 4.04 9.73 30.78
N ALA A 127 4.63 10.19 31.87
CA ALA A 127 6.07 10.23 32.08
C ALA A 127 6.44 9.20 33.17
N ILE A 128 7.48 8.40 32.95
CA ILE A 128 7.97 7.39 33.89
C ILE A 128 9.42 7.70 34.28
N GLY A 129 9.66 7.79 35.58
CA GLY A 129 10.96 8.15 36.12
C GLY A 129 11.20 9.66 36.13
N ALA A 130 12.40 10.05 36.57
CA ALA A 130 12.85 11.42 36.57
C ALA A 130 14.07 11.59 35.67
N LYS A 131 14.12 12.70 34.93
CA LYS A 131 15.25 13.04 34.10
C LYS A 131 16.51 13.22 34.98
N PRO A 132 17.61 12.52 34.72
CA PRO A 132 18.81 12.67 35.54
C PRO A 132 19.33 14.11 35.52
N ARG A 133 19.76 14.60 36.67
CA ARG A 133 20.42 15.91 36.79
C ARG A 133 21.92 15.70 36.83
N PHE A 134 22.62 16.14 35.80
CA PHE A 134 24.07 16.09 35.73
C PHE A 134 24.67 17.39 36.28
N SER A 135 25.83 17.31 36.93
CA SER A 135 26.64 18.48 37.36
C SER A 135 27.50 19.04 36.20
N PHE A 136 27.44 18.42 35.05
CA PHE A 136 28.17 18.81 33.84
C PHE A 136 27.17 18.90 32.64
N HIS A 137 27.58 19.53 31.56
CA HIS A 137 26.83 19.51 30.31
C HIS A 137 27.02 18.18 29.59
N PRO A 138 25.97 17.34 29.48
CA PRO A 138 26.08 16.06 28.80
C PRO A 138 26.26 16.28 27.28
N LYS A 139 27.19 15.54 26.70
CA LYS A 139 27.40 15.53 25.24
C LYS A 139 26.41 14.58 24.55
N GLU A 140 26.09 14.90 23.32
CA GLU A 140 25.31 14.03 22.47
C GLU A 140 26.11 12.79 22.05
N HIS A 141 25.41 11.70 21.70
CA HIS A 141 26.06 10.42 21.37
C HIS A 141 27.05 10.54 20.19
N PHE A 142 26.74 11.35 19.19
CA PHE A 142 27.61 11.57 18.04
C PHE A 142 28.87 12.34 18.42
N GLU A 143 28.78 13.34 19.30
CA GLU A 143 29.97 14.06 19.81
C GLU A 143 30.90 13.14 20.60
N ILE A 144 30.34 12.21 21.38
CA ILE A 144 31.10 11.22 22.11
C ILE A 144 31.76 10.22 21.13
N GLY A 145 31.03 9.75 20.14
CA GLY A 145 31.52 8.81 19.14
C GLY A 145 32.65 9.38 18.29
N GLU A 146 32.56 10.63 17.88
CA GLU A 146 33.63 11.34 17.15
C GLU A 146 34.85 11.58 18.05
N ALA A 147 34.63 12.07 19.26
CA ALA A 147 35.74 12.29 20.21
C ALA A 147 36.54 11.00 20.54
N LEU A 148 35.87 9.86 20.53
CA LEU A 148 36.52 8.55 20.67
C LEU A 148 37.18 8.05 19.37
N GLY A 149 36.94 8.73 18.24
CA GLY A 149 37.43 8.27 16.93
C GLY A 149 36.72 7.03 16.39
N LEU A 150 35.54 6.70 16.94
CA LEU A 150 34.80 5.47 16.63
C LEU A 150 33.57 5.71 15.74
N MET A 151 33.16 6.97 15.56
CA MET A 151 32.18 7.42 14.56
C MET A 151 32.87 8.32 13.53
N ASP A 152 32.58 8.12 12.25
CA ASP A 152 33.22 8.87 11.16
C ASP A 152 32.15 9.31 10.16
N PHE A 153 31.68 10.53 10.34
CA PHE A 153 30.65 11.10 9.47
C PHE A 153 31.23 11.63 8.16
N GLU A 154 32.47 12.13 8.17
CA GLU A 154 33.11 12.66 6.97
C GLU A 154 33.35 11.58 5.93
N THR A 155 33.90 10.43 6.35
CA THR A 155 34.12 9.29 5.46
C THR A 155 32.78 8.71 4.99
N ALA A 156 31.78 8.60 5.87
CA ALA A 156 30.46 8.13 5.51
C ALA A 156 29.81 9.03 4.45
N ALA A 157 29.91 10.36 4.60
CA ALA A 157 29.40 11.31 3.62
C ALA A 157 30.05 11.18 2.23
N LYS A 158 31.35 10.86 2.16
CA LYS A 158 32.04 10.59 0.90
C LYS A 158 31.56 9.31 0.22
N ILE A 159 31.13 8.30 0.99
CA ILE A 159 30.70 7.00 0.48
C ILE A 159 29.21 7.03 0.09
N SER A 160 28.36 7.61 0.95
CA SER A 160 26.89 7.44 0.84
C SER A 160 26.11 8.76 0.93
N GLY A 161 26.77 9.91 1.12
CA GLY A 161 26.12 11.19 1.28
C GLY A 161 25.82 11.56 2.73
N ALA A 162 25.02 12.62 2.93
CA ALA A 162 24.67 13.12 4.25
C ALA A 162 23.78 12.14 5.04
N ARG A 163 23.84 12.24 6.37
CA ARG A 163 23.04 11.44 7.32
C ARG A 163 23.41 9.96 7.42
N PHE A 164 24.56 9.57 6.89
CA PHE A 164 25.14 8.25 7.13
C PHE A 164 26.26 8.35 8.19
N VAL A 165 26.54 7.24 8.86
CA VAL A 165 27.61 7.11 9.82
C VAL A 165 28.45 5.86 9.51
N LEU A 166 29.76 5.96 9.69
CA LEU A 166 30.66 4.83 9.65
C LEU A 166 31.15 4.55 11.07
N LEU A 167 30.80 3.37 11.59
CA LEU A 167 31.23 2.91 12.90
C LEU A 167 32.56 2.16 12.79
N LYS A 168 33.46 2.36 13.75
CA LYS A 168 34.79 1.72 13.79
C LYS A 168 35.01 0.99 15.10
N GLY A 169 35.87 -0.02 15.04
CA GLY A 169 36.40 -0.71 16.22
C GLY A 169 35.34 -1.20 17.20
N ALA A 170 35.38 -0.69 18.42
CA ALA A 170 34.47 -1.10 19.50
C ALA A 170 32.99 -0.78 19.25
N LEU A 171 32.68 0.36 18.61
CA LEU A 171 31.28 0.70 18.29
C LEU A 171 30.70 -0.20 17.19
N ALA A 172 31.46 -0.53 16.15
CA ALA A 172 31.00 -1.51 15.15
C ALA A 172 30.76 -2.90 15.75
N ARG A 173 31.58 -3.29 16.74
CA ARG A 173 31.37 -4.53 17.50
C ARG A 173 30.10 -4.44 18.37
N LEU A 174 29.88 -3.30 19.04
CA LEU A 174 28.73 -3.07 19.91
C LEU A 174 27.42 -3.10 19.10
N GLU A 175 27.36 -2.45 17.95
CA GLU A 175 26.19 -2.47 17.05
C GLU A 175 25.79 -3.91 16.71
N ARG A 176 26.77 -4.72 16.26
CA ARG A 176 26.51 -6.13 15.93
C ARG A 176 26.10 -6.95 17.17
N ALA A 177 26.67 -6.67 18.33
CA ALA A 177 26.31 -7.35 19.58
C ALA A 177 24.88 -7.01 20.02
N LEU A 178 24.44 -5.75 19.85
CA LEU A 178 23.06 -5.33 20.13
C LEU A 178 22.06 -5.97 19.18
N ALA A 179 22.37 -6.04 17.88
CA ALA A 179 21.53 -6.73 16.92
C ALA A 179 21.33 -8.21 17.29
N GLN A 180 22.43 -8.91 17.63
CA GLN A 180 22.36 -10.30 18.07
C GLN A 180 21.58 -10.46 19.37
N PHE A 181 21.77 -9.58 20.34
CA PHE A 181 21.03 -9.59 21.59
C PHE A 181 19.51 -9.45 21.36
N MET A 182 19.11 -8.53 20.49
CA MET A 182 17.68 -8.34 20.17
C MET A 182 17.08 -9.56 19.48
N LEU A 183 17.78 -10.15 18.50
CA LEU A 183 17.34 -11.39 17.83
C LEU A 183 17.19 -12.53 18.81
N ASP A 184 18.19 -12.75 19.68
CA ASP A 184 18.16 -13.81 20.69
C ASP A 184 17.02 -13.63 21.68
N LEU A 185 16.77 -12.41 22.15
CA LEU A 185 15.68 -12.10 23.08
C LEU A 185 14.32 -12.41 22.45
N HIS A 186 14.08 -11.91 21.23
CA HIS A 186 12.80 -12.08 20.57
C HIS A 186 12.51 -13.52 20.15
N THR A 187 13.52 -14.26 19.74
CA THR A 187 13.37 -15.67 19.34
C THR A 187 13.22 -16.62 20.53
N ARG A 188 13.91 -16.35 21.64
CA ARG A 188 13.90 -17.23 22.82
C ARG A 188 12.78 -16.94 23.81
N GLU A 189 12.47 -15.65 24.03
CA GLU A 189 11.56 -15.23 25.08
C GLU A 189 10.18 -14.80 24.56
N HIS A 190 10.11 -14.25 23.34
CA HIS A 190 8.89 -13.68 22.77
C HIS A 190 8.24 -14.53 21.70
N GLY A 191 8.77 -15.73 21.43
CA GLY A 191 8.16 -16.71 20.49
C GLY A 191 8.22 -16.32 19.01
N TYR A 192 9.07 -15.37 18.61
CA TYR A 192 9.30 -15.05 17.21
C TYR A 192 10.19 -16.10 16.56
N SER A 193 10.05 -16.24 15.24
CA SER A 193 10.99 -17.03 14.42
C SER A 193 11.90 -16.09 13.65
N GLU A 194 13.20 -16.33 13.71
CA GLU A 194 14.15 -15.60 12.88
C GLU A 194 14.01 -16.01 11.42
N VAL A 195 14.02 -15.02 10.52
CA VAL A 195 14.00 -15.22 9.07
C VAL A 195 15.05 -14.31 8.44
N ASP A 196 15.69 -14.79 7.38
CA ASP A 196 16.67 -14.04 6.58
C ASP A 196 16.10 -13.85 5.17
N PRO A 197 15.31 -12.79 4.93
CA PRO A 197 14.69 -12.56 3.63
C PRO A 197 15.68 -11.92 2.65
N PRO A 198 15.46 -12.07 1.32
CA PRO A 198 16.20 -11.33 0.32
C PRO A 198 16.12 -9.81 0.53
N LEU A 199 17.25 -9.12 0.44
CA LEU A 199 17.30 -7.64 0.56
C LEU A 199 16.73 -6.94 -0.67
N LEU A 200 16.89 -7.55 -1.86
CA LEU A 200 16.30 -7.03 -3.10
C LEU A 200 14.93 -7.65 -3.30
N VAL A 201 13.92 -6.82 -3.38
CA VAL A 201 12.52 -7.24 -3.47
C VAL A 201 11.84 -6.66 -4.71
N ARG A 202 10.71 -7.25 -5.12
CA ARG A 202 9.90 -6.73 -6.21
C ARG A 202 8.94 -5.64 -5.71
N ASP A 203 8.49 -4.77 -6.61
CA ASP A 203 7.51 -3.70 -6.34
C ASP A 203 6.29 -4.18 -5.54
N ALA A 204 5.81 -5.38 -5.80
CA ALA A 204 4.67 -5.95 -5.07
C ALA A 204 4.92 -6.11 -3.56
N ALA A 205 6.15 -6.42 -3.15
CA ALA A 205 6.52 -6.49 -1.73
C ALA A 205 6.54 -5.10 -1.11
N MET A 206 7.12 -4.13 -1.80
CA MET A 206 7.16 -2.73 -1.37
C MET A 206 5.76 -2.11 -1.28
N PHE A 207 4.88 -2.47 -2.22
CA PHE A 207 3.46 -2.07 -2.16
C PHE A 207 2.74 -2.73 -0.97
N GLY A 208 2.98 -4.01 -0.73
CA GLY A 208 2.38 -4.76 0.39
C GLY A 208 2.77 -4.22 1.77
N THR A 209 3.97 -3.65 1.90
CA THR A 209 4.45 -3.01 3.13
C THR A 209 4.16 -1.50 3.19
N ALA A 210 3.34 -0.98 2.28
CA ALA A 210 2.92 0.43 2.18
C ALA A 210 4.07 1.44 1.91
N GLN A 211 5.20 0.98 1.38
CA GLN A 211 6.26 1.86 0.89
C GLN A 211 5.88 2.49 -0.46
N LEU A 212 5.29 1.69 -1.34
CA LEU A 212 4.75 2.17 -2.60
C LEU A 212 3.22 2.36 -2.51
N PRO A 213 2.64 3.30 -3.25
CA PRO A 213 3.28 4.23 -4.22
C PRO A 213 3.93 5.47 -3.58
N LYS A 214 3.67 5.77 -2.30
CA LYS A 214 3.92 7.04 -1.65
C LYS A 214 5.41 7.41 -1.57
N PHE A 215 6.28 6.45 -1.26
CA PHE A 215 7.71 6.66 -1.04
C PHE A 215 8.56 6.12 -2.20
N ARG A 216 8.08 6.24 -3.42
CA ARG A 216 8.79 5.74 -4.62
C ARG A 216 10.16 6.38 -4.83
N GLU A 217 10.29 7.67 -4.49
CA GLU A 217 11.53 8.42 -4.68
C GLU A 217 12.58 8.11 -3.60
N ASP A 218 12.20 7.43 -2.53
CA ASP A 218 13.07 7.04 -1.42
C ASP A 218 13.65 5.62 -1.59
N GLN A 219 13.33 4.91 -2.70
CA GLN A 219 13.67 3.50 -2.92
C GLN A 219 14.75 3.31 -4.00
#